data_ea0c28880aaff977a813f087856fa7ca
#
_entry.id   ea0c28880aaff977a813f087856fa7ca
#
_cell.length_a   1.000
_cell.length_b   1.000
_cell.length_c   1.000
_cell.angle_alpha   90.00
_cell.angle_beta   90.00
_cell.angle_gamma   90.00
#
_symmetry.space_group_name_H-M   'P 1'
#
loop_
_entity.id
_entity.type
_entity.pdbx_description
1 polymer ?
#
loop_
_entity_poly.entity_id
_entity_poly.type
_entity_poly.pdbx_seq_one_letter_code
_entity_poly.pdbx_strand_id
1 'polypeptide(L)'
;MKISHIPPRLATGAFILNTGIGKLHPEEDAAKRVHDMAARTYPFVAKADPQAFVKALGAGEIVVGSVLLAPVVPAWLAGAVLTGFSGGLLAMYFNTPEMTKDDGVRPTPKGVPLAKDVWMLGAGLGLFLDGLGDRRRKRQRRKARLYT
;
A
#
# COMPACT_ATOMS: atom_id res chain seq x y z
N MET A 1 1.86 -0.40 -20.79
CA MET A 1 2.33 -1.12 -19.59
C MET A 1 3.35 -2.15 -20.01
N LYS A 2 4.45 -2.36 -19.28
CA LYS A 2 5.40 -3.46 -19.54
C LYS A 2 4.83 -4.77 -18.99
N ILE A 3 5.17 -5.91 -19.60
CA ILE A 3 4.76 -7.24 -19.12
C ILE A 3 5.30 -7.48 -17.69
N SER A 4 6.52 -7.01 -17.40
CA SER A 4 7.13 -7.11 -16.07
C SER A 4 6.35 -6.40 -14.93
N HIS A 5 5.47 -5.47 -15.28
CA HIS A 5 4.63 -4.78 -14.29
C HIS A 5 3.35 -5.55 -13.94
N ILE A 6 2.95 -6.51 -14.78
CA ILE A 6 1.67 -7.23 -14.61
C ILE A 6 1.66 -8.08 -13.32
N PRO A 7 2.65 -8.96 -13.06
CA PRO A 7 2.61 -9.81 -11.87
C PRO A 7 2.54 -9.04 -10.55
N PRO A 8 3.42 -8.04 -10.27
CA PRO A 8 3.36 -7.33 -9.00
C PRO A 8 2.07 -6.51 -8.86
N ARG A 9 1.57 -5.90 -9.95
CA ARG A 9 0.32 -5.12 -9.92
C ARG A 9 -0.90 -6.01 -9.69
N LEU A 10 -0.96 -7.16 -10.38
CA LEU A 10 -2.08 -8.08 -10.26
C LEU A 10 -2.12 -8.71 -8.85
N ALA A 11 -0.99 -9.20 -8.37
CA ALA A 11 -0.92 -9.86 -7.07
C ALA A 11 -1.24 -8.89 -5.91
N THR A 12 -0.59 -7.73 -5.88
CA THR A 12 -0.82 -6.75 -4.79
C THR A 12 -2.17 -6.06 -4.94
N GLY A 13 -2.56 -5.69 -6.15
CA GLY A 13 -3.83 -5.00 -6.41
C GLY A 13 -5.05 -5.86 -6.10
N ALA A 14 -5.06 -7.13 -6.52
CA ALA A 14 -6.16 -8.05 -6.21
C ALA A 14 -6.26 -8.33 -4.71
N PHE A 15 -5.11 -8.52 -4.04
CA PHE A 15 -5.07 -8.74 -2.60
C PHE A 15 -5.62 -7.53 -1.83
N ILE A 16 -5.11 -6.32 -2.12
CA ILE A 16 -5.53 -5.09 -1.43
C ILE A 16 -7.01 -4.77 -1.71
N LEU A 17 -7.46 -4.95 -2.95
CA LEU A 17 -8.88 -4.77 -3.30
C LEU A 17 -9.78 -5.70 -2.48
N ASN A 18 -9.41 -6.98 -2.39
CA ASN A 18 -10.18 -7.98 -1.64
C ASN A 18 -10.23 -7.63 -0.14
N THR A 19 -9.11 -7.22 0.46
CA THR A 19 -9.07 -6.82 1.87
C THR A 19 -9.90 -5.55 2.11
N GLY A 20 -9.90 -4.61 1.18
CA GLY A 20 -10.71 -3.40 1.24
C GLY A 20 -12.22 -3.70 1.22
N ILE A 21 -12.65 -4.58 0.33
CA ILE A 21 -14.06 -5.02 0.25
C ILE A 21 -14.49 -5.65 1.58
N GLY A 22 -13.64 -6.51 2.17
CA GLY A 22 -13.92 -7.15 3.47
C GLY A 22 -14.08 -6.16 4.64
N LYS A 23 -13.53 -4.93 4.52
CA LYS A 23 -13.61 -3.88 5.55
C LYS A 23 -14.83 -2.98 5.41
N LEU A 24 -15.68 -3.15 4.40
CA LEU A 24 -16.86 -2.31 4.25
C LEU A 24 -17.95 -2.60 5.29
N HIS A 25 -17.95 -3.81 5.85
CA HIS A 25 -18.88 -4.24 6.88
C HIS A 25 -18.09 -4.86 8.04
N PRO A 26 -17.33 -4.05 8.80
CA PRO A 26 -16.48 -4.58 9.85
C PRO A 26 -17.29 -4.99 11.07
N GLU A 27 -16.92 -6.11 11.70
CA GLU A 27 -17.39 -6.45 13.04
C GLU A 27 -16.84 -5.44 14.04
N GLU A 28 -17.62 -5.13 15.09
CA GLU A 28 -17.30 -4.09 16.05
C GLU A 28 -15.95 -4.32 16.74
N ASP A 29 -15.71 -5.55 17.23
CA ASP A 29 -14.43 -5.90 17.89
C ASP A 29 -13.23 -5.86 16.93
N ALA A 30 -13.44 -6.26 15.69
CA ALA A 30 -12.39 -6.18 14.68
C ALA A 30 -12.07 -4.73 14.32
N ALA A 31 -13.10 -3.89 14.18
CA ALA A 31 -12.93 -2.47 13.91
C ALA A 31 -12.17 -1.77 15.04
N LYS A 32 -12.52 -2.05 16.30
CA LYS A 32 -11.85 -1.49 17.46
C LYS A 32 -10.36 -1.88 17.49
N ARG A 33 -10.02 -3.15 17.27
CA ARG A 33 -8.61 -3.59 17.24
C ARG A 33 -7.78 -2.87 16.17
N VAL A 34 -8.31 -2.75 14.95
CA VAL A 34 -7.63 -2.06 13.85
C VAL A 34 -7.48 -0.57 14.14
N HIS A 35 -8.54 0.06 14.66
CA HIS A 35 -8.54 1.47 15.04
C HIS A 35 -7.50 1.74 16.14
N ASP A 36 -7.50 0.97 17.24
CA ASP A 36 -6.58 1.17 18.37
C ASP A 36 -5.11 1.02 17.94
N MET A 37 -4.84 0.07 17.05
CA MET A 37 -3.51 -0.10 16.47
C MET A 37 -3.11 1.11 15.60
N ALA A 38 -4.01 1.59 14.75
CA ALA A 38 -3.75 2.75 13.91
C ALA A 38 -3.58 4.03 14.75
N ALA A 39 -4.39 4.21 15.80
CA ALA A 39 -4.34 5.38 16.67
C ALA A 39 -3.01 5.52 17.44
N ARG A 40 -2.33 4.41 17.74
CA ARG A 40 -0.98 4.43 18.34
C ARG A 40 0.07 5.06 17.42
N THR A 41 -0.05 4.86 16.11
CA THR A 41 0.89 5.40 15.11
C THR A 41 0.46 6.75 14.59
N TYR A 42 -0.84 6.93 14.45
CA TYR A 42 -1.48 8.12 13.88
C TYR A 42 -2.45 8.74 14.90
N PRO A 43 -2.01 9.66 15.77
CA PRO A 43 -2.84 10.19 16.87
C PRO A 43 -4.14 10.86 16.42
N PHE A 44 -4.20 11.38 15.18
CA PHE A 44 -5.41 11.97 14.62
C PHE A 44 -6.55 10.94 14.43
N VAL A 45 -6.19 9.65 14.29
CA VAL A 45 -7.16 8.54 14.17
C VAL A 45 -7.93 8.33 15.47
N ALA A 46 -7.32 8.58 16.64
CA ALA A 46 -7.92 8.35 17.94
C ALA A 46 -9.27 9.08 18.17
N LYS A 47 -9.53 10.16 17.39
CA LYS A 47 -10.77 10.93 17.46
C LYS A 47 -11.88 10.39 16.56
N ALA A 48 -11.58 9.43 15.71
CA ALA A 48 -12.55 8.86 14.78
C ALA A 48 -13.33 7.71 15.42
N ASP A 49 -14.57 7.52 14.97
CA ASP A 49 -15.32 6.31 15.31
C ASP A 49 -14.63 5.08 14.69
N PRO A 50 -14.43 3.97 15.45
CA PRO A 50 -13.70 2.80 14.96
C PRO A 50 -14.30 2.18 13.70
N GLN A 51 -15.63 2.06 13.63
CA GLN A 51 -16.28 1.47 12.44
C GLN A 51 -16.17 2.39 11.23
N ALA A 52 -16.37 3.70 11.42
CA ALA A 52 -16.22 4.69 10.36
C ALA A 52 -14.78 4.72 9.84
N PHE A 53 -13.80 4.66 10.73
CA PHE A 53 -12.38 4.58 10.35
C PHE A 53 -12.07 3.34 9.52
N VAL A 54 -12.52 2.15 9.93
CA VAL A 54 -12.21 0.91 9.18
C VAL A 54 -12.94 0.87 7.85
N LYS A 55 -14.15 1.40 7.74
CA LYS A 55 -14.84 1.59 6.45
C LYS A 55 -14.07 2.54 5.52
N ALA A 56 -13.58 3.67 6.05
CA ALA A 56 -12.75 4.61 5.29
C ALA A 56 -11.43 3.98 4.84
N LEU A 57 -10.78 3.19 5.72
CA LEU A 57 -9.60 2.42 5.37
C LEU A 57 -9.88 1.42 4.24
N GLY A 58 -11.00 0.68 4.34
CA GLY A 58 -11.46 -0.24 3.30
C GLY A 58 -11.70 0.45 1.96
N ALA A 59 -12.36 1.62 1.98
CA ALA A 59 -12.54 2.43 0.77
C ALA A 59 -11.18 2.87 0.18
N GLY A 60 -10.23 3.29 1.01
CA GLY A 60 -8.86 3.60 0.59
C GLY A 60 -8.15 2.40 -0.04
N GLU A 61 -8.28 1.21 0.55
CA GLU A 61 -7.73 -0.03 -0.02
C GLU A 61 -8.36 -0.38 -1.37
N ILE A 62 -9.67 -0.18 -1.53
CA ILE A 62 -10.35 -0.38 -2.82
C ILE A 62 -9.77 0.57 -3.88
N VAL A 63 -9.55 1.84 -3.54
CA VAL A 63 -8.93 2.80 -4.45
C VAL A 63 -7.51 2.37 -4.80
N VAL A 64 -6.67 2.00 -3.82
CA VAL A 64 -5.30 1.53 -4.06
C VAL A 64 -5.28 0.29 -4.96
N GLY A 65 -6.10 -0.72 -4.64
CA GLY A 65 -6.22 -1.94 -5.44
C GLY A 65 -6.68 -1.66 -6.87
N SER A 66 -7.67 -0.77 -7.04
CA SER A 66 -8.16 -0.36 -8.36
C SER A 66 -7.10 0.36 -9.18
N VAL A 67 -6.33 1.27 -8.57
CA VAL A 67 -5.20 1.97 -9.21
C VAL A 67 -4.14 0.98 -9.68
N LEU A 68 -3.83 -0.04 -8.89
CA LEU A 68 -2.88 -1.08 -9.25
C LEU A 68 -3.39 -1.95 -10.41
N LEU A 69 -4.65 -2.33 -10.40
CA LEU A 69 -5.25 -3.19 -11.42
C LEU A 69 -5.54 -2.46 -12.74
N ALA A 70 -5.75 -1.14 -12.71
CA ALA A 70 -6.10 -0.37 -13.89
C ALA A 70 -4.92 -0.22 -14.86
N PRO A 71 -4.96 -0.81 -16.07
CA PRO A 71 -3.84 -0.81 -17.02
C PRO A 71 -3.49 0.59 -17.54
N VAL A 72 -4.44 1.52 -17.51
CA VAL A 72 -4.29 2.91 -17.94
C VAL A 72 -3.45 3.75 -16.98
N VAL A 73 -3.34 3.34 -15.71
CA VAL A 73 -2.55 4.05 -14.71
C VAL A 73 -1.06 3.82 -14.96
N PRO A 74 -0.24 4.89 -15.05
CA PRO A 74 1.20 4.77 -15.25
C PRO A 74 1.87 4.01 -14.10
N ALA A 75 2.89 3.20 -14.41
CA ALA A 75 3.57 2.36 -13.42
C ALA A 75 4.19 3.18 -12.27
N TRP A 76 4.75 4.36 -12.56
CA TRP A 76 5.31 5.22 -11.52
C TRP A 76 4.25 5.67 -10.51
N LEU A 77 3.03 5.96 -10.95
CA LEU A 77 1.94 6.38 -10.07
C LEU A 77 1.42 5.18 -9.25
N ALA A 78 1.17 4.05 -9.90
CA ALA A 78 0.78 2.82 -9.22
C ALA A 78 1.83 2.40 -8.16
N GLY A 79 3.11 2.50 -8.52
CA GLY A 79 4.22 2.23 -7.61
C GLY A 79 4.30 3.21 -6.44
N ALA A 80 4.10 4.51 -6.68
CA ALA A 80 4.07 5.52 -5.61
C ALA A 80 2.92 5.26 -4.63
N VAL A 81 1.72 4.96 -5.13
CA VAL A 81 0.54 4.65 -4.31
C VAL A 81 0.79 3.40 -3.47
N LEU A 82 1.31 2.31 -4.06
CA LEU A 82 1.61 1.08 -3.33
C LEU A 82 2.72 1.30 -2.28
N THR A 83 3.76 2.07 -2.61
CA THR A 83 4.84 2.41 -1.67
C THR A 83 4.31 3.21 -0.47
N GLY A 84 3.47 4.21 -0.71
CA GLY A 84 2.87 5.01 0.36
C GLY A 84 1.95 4.17 1.26
N PHE A 85 1.11 3.33 0.64
CA PHE A 85 0.21 2.43 1.37
C PHE A 85 0.97 1.42 2.25
N SER A 86 1.91 0.68 1.68
CA SER A 86 2.70 -0.30 2.43
C SER A 86 3.63 0.34 3.45
N GLY A 87 4.16 1.53 3.16
CA GLY A 87 4.93 2.33 4.12
C GLY A 87 4.11 2.73 5.34
N GLY A 88 2.84 3.10 5.15
CA GLY A 88 1.91 3.38 6.25
C GLY A 88 1.63 2.16 7.12
N LEU A 89 1.45 0.97 6.52
CA LEU A 89 1.26 -0.27 7.28
C LEU A 89 2.53 -0.68 8.04
N LEU A 90 3.71 -0.54 7.43
CA LEU A 90 4.99 -0.81 8.10
C LEU A 90 5.26 0.19 9.23
N ALA A 91 4.84 1.45 9.10
CA ALA A 91 4.91 2.38 10.21
C ALA A 91 4.08 1.89 11.42
N MET A 92 2.89 1.33 11.19
CA MET A 92 2.10 0.70 12.27
C MET A 92 2.81 -0.51 12.87
N TYR A 93 3.47 -1.33 12.04
CA TYR A 93 4.27 -2.46 12.50
C TYR A 93 5.36 -2.03 13.48
N PHE A 94 6.17 -1.04 13.12
CA PHE A 94 7.28 -0.57 13.97
C PHE A 94 6.84 0.22 15.20
N ASN A 95 5.68 0.86 15.16
CA ASN A 95 5.17 1.65 16.30
C ASN A 95 4.24 0.85 17.25
N THR A 96 4.04 -0.44 16.99
CA THR A 96 3.24 -1.30 17.86
C THR A 96 4.16 -2.28 18.61
N PRO A 97 4.44 -2.08 19.91
CA PRO A 97 5.46 -2.85 20.65
C PRO A 97 5.28 -4.36 20.61
N GLU A 98 4.03 -4.84 20.54
CA GLU A 98 3.72 -6.27 20.50
C GLU A 98 4.02 -6.95 19.16
N MET A 99 4.36 -6.18 18.12
CA MET A 99 4.59 -6.70 16.77
C MET A 99 6.04 -7.02 16.49
N THR A 100 6.97 -6.37 17.18
CA THR A 100 8.41 -6.61 17.07
C THR A 100 8.93 -7.35 18.29
N LYS A 101 9.99 -8.15 18.10
CA LYS A 101 10.77 -8.72 19.20
C LYS A 101 11.64 -7.63 19.84
N ASP A 102 12.39 -7.98 20.88
CA ASP A 102 13.27 -7.07 21.64
C ASP A 102 14.29 -6.31 20.77
N ASP A 103 14.61 -6.83 19.59
CA ASP A 103 15.49 -6.18 18.61
C ASP A 103 14.80 -5.05 17.81
N GLY A 104 13.50 -4.86 17.97
CA GLY A 104 12.70 -3.84 17.28
C GLY A 104 12.51 -4.07 15.77
N VAL A 105 12.96 -5.20 15.22
CA VAL A 105 12.94 -5.48 13.76
C VAL A 105 12.23 -6.78 13.44
N ARG A 106 12.59 -7.87 14.11
CA ARG A 106 12.01 -9.19 13.82
C ARG A 106 10.57 -9.29 14.31
N PRO A 107 9.65 -9.87 13.50
CA PRO A 107 8.26 -9.98 13.90
C PRO A 107 8.05 -11.00 15.02
N THR A 108 7.11 -10.68 15.90
CA THR A 108 6.41 -11.66 16.73
C THR A 108 5.37 -12.39 15.88
N PRO A 109 4.74 -13.48 16.36
CA PRO A 109 3.61 -14.10 15.68
C PRO A 109 2.47 -13.12 15.37
N LYS A 110 2.22 -12.13 16.23
CA LYS A 110 1.23 -11.06 16.01
C LYS A 110 1.67 -10.06 14.94
N GLY A 111 2.96 -9.81 14.80
CA GLY A 111 3.53 -8.85 13.85
C GLY A 111 3.70 -9.40 12.44
N VAL A 112 3.75 -10.72 12.24
CA VAL A 112 3.95 -11.34 10.92
C VAL A 112 2.99 -10.82 9.84
N PRO A 113 1.68 -10.61 10.10
CA PRO A 113 0.77 -10.11 9.07
C PRO A 113 1.18 -8.76 8.48
N LEU A 114 1.66 -7.80 9.32
CA LEU A 114 2.12 -6.50 8.86
C LEU A 114 3.57 -6.52 8.37
N ALA A 115 4.44 -7.34 8.97
CA ALA A 115 5.82 -7.49 8.51
C ALA A 115 5.92 -7.94 7.04
N LYS A 116 4.95 -8.70 6.55
CA LYS A 116 4.86 -9.12 5.14
C LYS A 116 4.71 -7.95 4.17
N ASP A 117 4.24 -6.79 4.64
CA ASP A 117 4.04 -5.62 3.80
C ASP A 117 5.36 -5.03 3.27
N VAL A 118 6.51 -5.48 3.80
CA VAL A 118 7.83 -5.20 3.21
C VAL A 118 7.93 -5.68 1.76
N TRP A 119 7.25 -6.77 1.39
CA TRP A 119 7.23 -7.24 0.00
C TRP A 119 6.41 -6.31 -0.91
N MET A 120 5.30 -5.79 -0.40
CA MET A 120 4.51 -4.78 -1.13
C MET A 120 5.30 -3.48 -1.28
N LEU A 121 6.04 -3.08 -0.24
CA LEU A 121 6.95 -1.93 -0.32
C LEU A 121 8.00 -2.12 -1.42
N GLY A 122 8.66 -3.28 -1.45
CA GLY A 122 9.62 -3.62 -2.51
C GLY A 122 9.02 -3.62 -3.92
N ALA A 123 7.84 -4.20 -4.08
CA ALA A 123 7.10 -4.19 -5.34
C ALA A 123 6.71 -2.77 -5.77
N GLY A 124 6.24 -1.95 -4.83
CA GLY A 124 5.88 -0.55 -5.05
C GLY A 124 7.08 0.29 -5.51
N LEU A 125 8.20 0.18 -4.81
CA LEU A 125 9.46 0.85 -5.19
C LEU A 125 9.95 0.42 -6.56
N GLY A 126 9.92 -0.88 -6.86
CA GLY A 126 10.30 -1.41 -8.18
C GLY A 126 9.45 -0.82 -9.32
N LEU A 127 8.13 -0.82 -9.15
CA LEU A 127 7.19 -0.22 -10.12
C LEU A 127 7.42 1.30 -10.26
N PHE A 128 7.67 1.99 -9.17
CA PHE A 128 7.91 3.43 -9.16
C PHE A 128 9.17 3.80 -9.93
N LEU A 129 10.30 3.19 -9.60
CA LEU A 129 11.60 3.47 -10.21
C LEU A 129 11.62 3.11 -11.70
N ASP A 130 11.12 1.93 -12.07
CA ASP A 130 11.05 1.52 -13.48
C ASP A 130 10.09 2.42 -14.28
N GLY A 131 8.95 2.78 -13.70
CA GLY A 131 8.00 3.70 -14.32
C GLY A 131 8.55 5.11 -14.53
N LEU A 132 9.39 5.62 -13.63
CA LEU A 132 10.11 6.90 -13.82
C LEU A 132 11.13 6.80 -14.96
N GLY A 133 11.87 5.69 -15.06
CA GLY A 133 12.79 5.43 -16.16
C GLY A 133 12.09 5.48 -17.51
N ASP A 134 10.92 4.84 -17.63
CA ASP A 134 10.11 4.85 -18.85
C ASP A 134 9.62 6.25 -19.23
N ARG A 135 9.20 7.04 -18.25
CA ARG A 135 8.76 8.42 -18.45
C ARG A 135 9.90 9.28 -19.00
N ARG A 136 11.12 9.13 -18.46
CA ARG A 136 12.33 9.85 -18.91
C ARG A 136 12.68 9.45 -20.36
N ARG A 137 12.70 8.15 -20.68
CA ARG A 137 12.98 7.64 -22.03
C ARG A 137 11.97 8.13 -23.08
N LYS A 138 10.66 8.11 -22.75
CA LYS A 138 9.61 8.65 -23.64
C LYS A 138 9.79 10.13 -23.90
N ARG A 139 10.15 10.92 -22.86
CA ARG A 139 10.38 12.36 -22.98
C ARG A 139 11.60 12.67 -23.87
N GLN A 140 12.67 11.90 -23.74
CA GLN A 140 13.87 12.04 -24.58
C GLN A 140 13.57 11.72 -26.05
N ARG A 141 12.89 10.61 -26.32
CA ARG A 141 12.48 10.23 -27.69
C ARG A 141 11.57 11.27 -28.34
N ARG A 142 10.65 11.88 -27.57
CA ARG A 142 9.79 12.94 -28.08
C ARG A 142 10.59 14.20 -28.43
N LYS A 143 11.56 14.57 -27.60
CA LYS A 143 12.44 15.71 -27.90
C LYS A 143 13.28 15.46 -29.16
N ALA A 144 13.90 14.29 -29.29
CA ALA A 144 14.70 13.94 -30.48
C ALA A 144 13.90 14.06 -31.78
N ARG A 145 12.61 13.66 -31.79
CA ARG A 145 11.72 13.78 -32.95
C ARG A 145 11.32 15.21 -33.34
N LEU A 146 11.51 16.19 -32.44
CA LEU A 146 11.19 17.60 -32.74
C LEU A 146 12.38 18.35 -33.36
N TYR A 147 13.57 17.73 -33.35
CA TYR A 147 14.82 18.32 -33.90
C TYR A 147 15.29 17.61 -35.21
N THR A 148 14.52 16.65 -35.68
CA THR A 148 14.65 16.05 -37.03
C THR A 148 13.48 16.42 -37.90
#